data_1cbeb428091750fbe939055bc95dc0dc
#
_entry.id   1cbeb428091750fbe939055bc95dc0dc
#
_cell.length_a   1.000
_cell.length_b   1.000
_cell.length_c   1.000
_cell.angle_alpha   90.00
_cell.angle_beta   90.00
_cell.angle_gamma   90.00
#
_symmetry.space_group_name_H-M   'P 1'
#
loop_
_entity.id
_entity.type
_entity.pdbx_description
1 polymer ?
#
loop_
_entity_poly.entity_id
_entity_poly.type
_entity_poly.pdbx_seq_one_letter_code
_entity_poly.pdbx_strand_id
1 'polypeptide(L)'
;MRIAFLEDDPSQTELFSHWFVLAGHHPHPFDRGAPLLRALEQESFDVLLLDWNVPEMSGIDVLRHVRQRLNSAVPVLFSTARSREEDVVKALREGADGYVTKPVRRLELLARLESLAQRRREWQQRTGVLELEEFRVDLETRTIVRNNIPLRLTAKDFDLSALFLRNIGRLLSRGHIRETVWSANQPVSSRTIDTHVSRVRNKLGLTREQGWRLVAVYGYGYRLERLQPRSPRTPTPADANPPSANSLAA
;
A
#
# COMPACT_ATOMS: atom_id res chain seq x y z
N MET A 1 -10.62 -6.78 7.45
CA MET A 1 -9.96 -6.27 6.23
C MET A 1 -10.54 -4.91 5.87
N ARG A 2 -9.72 -4.04 5.30
CA ARG A 2 -10.17 -2.78 4.67
C ARG A 2 -10.49 -3.06 3.20
N ILE A 3 -11.74 -2.96 2.84
CA ILE A 3 -12.23 -3.26 1.48
C ILE A 3 -12.64 -1.95 0.83
N ALA A 4 -11.89 -1.46 -0.17
CA ALA A 4 -12.37 -0.39 -1.01
C ALA A 4 -13.17 -0.98 -2.16
N PHE A 5 -14.33 -0.42 -2.43
CA PHE A 5 -15.15 -0.90 -3.54
C PHE A 5 -15.78 0.22 -4.34
N LEU A 6 -15.84 0.00 -5.65
CA LEU A 6 -16.36 0.92 -6.65
C LEU A 6 -17.69 0.37 -7.16
N GLU A 7 -18.77 1.07 -6.87
CA GLU A 7 -20.15 0.70 -7.21
C GLU A 7 -20.99 1.96 -7.26
N ASP A 8 -21.65 2.23 -8.37
CA ASP A 8 -22.45 3.43 -8.58
C ASP A 8 -23.95 3.24 -8.21
N ASP A 9 -24.41 2.01 -8.06
CA ASP A 9 -25.76 1.70 -7.58
C ASP A 9 -25.83 1.82 -6.05
N PRO A 10 -26.59 2.79 -5.49
CA PRO A 10 -26.70 2.98 -4.06
C PRO A 10 -27.24 1.75 -3.33
N SER A 11 -28.16 0.99 -3.93
CA SER A 11 -28.76 -0.20 -3.32
C SER A 11 -27.74 -1.33 -3.19
N GLN A 12 -26.88 -1.51 -4.20
CA GLN A 12 -25.79 -2.47 -4.15
C GLN A 12 -24.69 -2.03 -3.18
N THR A 13 -24.39 -0.73 -3.16
CA THR A 13 -23.44 -0.13 -2.22
C THR A 13 -23.85 -0.39 -0.76
N GLU A 14 -25.12 -0.17 -0.43
CA GLU A 14 -25.67 -0.44 0.90
C GLU A 14 -25.60 -1.93 1.23
N LEU A 15 -26.01 -2.78 0.29
CA LEU A 15 -26.01 -4.24 0.44
C LEU A 15 -24.59 -4.78 0.69
N PHE A 16 -23.61 -4.38 -0.12
CA PHE A 16 -22.23 -4.82 0.05
C PHE A 16 -21.63 -4.28 1.35
N SER A 17 -21.87 -3.02 1.69
CA SER A 17 -21.44 -2.44 2.97
C SER A 17 -21.97 -3.25 4.15
N HIS A 18 -23.25 -3.59 4.12
CA HIS A 18 -23.87 -4.42 5.16
C HIS A 18 -23.22 -5.82 5.27
N TRP A 19 -22.99 -6.48 4.14
CA TRP A 19 -22.36 -7.81 4.12
C TRP A 19 -20.94 -7.78 4.68
N PHE A 20 -20.17 -6.76 4.32
CA PHE A 20 -18.79 -6.61 4.79
C PHE A 20 -18.72 -6.32 6.28
N VAL A 21 -19.57 -5.43 6.79
CA VAL A 21 -19.65 -5.14 8.23
C VAL A 21 -20.03 -6.38 9.03
N LEU A 22 -21.05 -7.14 8.59
CA LEU A 22 -21.46 -8.39 9.25
C LEU A 22 -20.34 -9.45 9.26
N ALA A 23 -19.45 -9.44 8.28
CA ALA A 23 -18.29 -10.32 8.22
C ALA A 23 -17.06 -9.76 8.99
N GLY A 24 -17.22 -8.65 9.74
CA GLY A 24 -16.13 -8.03 10.51
C GLY A 24 -15.11 -7.30 9.65
N HIS A 25 -15.51 -6.85 8.46
CA HIS A 25 -14.66 -6.07 7.57
C HIS A 25 -15.02 -4.59 7.63
N HIS A 26 -14.12 -3.74 7.09
CA HIS A 26 -14.29 -2.28 7.05
C HIS A 26 -14.50 -1.86 5.58
N PRO A 27 -15.76 -1.65 5.16
CA PRO A 27 -16.09 -1.19 3.81
C PRO A 27 -15.75 0.29 3.61
N HIS A 28 -15.23 0.61 2.43
CA HIS A 28 -14.98 1.97 1.96
C HIS A 28 -15.60 2.10 0.56
N PRO A 29 -16.86 2.55 0.46
CA PRO A 29 -17.56 2.69 -0.80
C PRO A 29 -17.09 3.92 -1.60
N PHE A 30 -17.09 3.78 -2.92
CA PHE A 30 -16.86 4.84 -3.87
C PHE A 30 -17.85 4.68 -5.03
N ASP A 31 -18.50 5.78 -5.41
CA ASP A 31 -19.45 5.83 -6.52
C ASP A 31 -18.78 6.13 -7.87
N ARG A 32 -17.52 6.59 -7.85
CA ARG A 32 -16.73 6.97 -9.02
C ARG A 32 -15.25 6.61 -8.87
N GLY A 33 -14.59 6.42 -10.03
CA GLY A 33 -13.19 6.01 -10.07
C GLY A 33 -12.21 7.05 -9.51
N ALA A 34 -12.42 8.35 -9.79
CA ALA A 34 -11.49 9.40 -9.38
C ALA A 34 -11.36 9.57 -7.85
N PRO A 35 -12.44 9.56 -7.04
CA PRO A 35 -12.33 9.51 -5.58
C PRO A 35 -11.60 8.27 -5.07
N LEU A 36 -11.87 7.08 -5.63
CA LEU A 36 -11.17 5.85 -5.27
C LEU A 36 -9.67 5.96 -5.53
N LEU A 37 -9.25 6.45 -6.70
CA LEU A 37 -7.83 6.61 -7.02
C LEU A 37 -7.13 7.58 -6.07
N ARG A 38 -7.76 8.71 -5.71
CA ARG A 38 -7.22 9.63 -4.70
C ARG A 38 -7.10 8.96 -3.32
N ALA A 39 -8.08 8.15 -2.94
CA ALA A 39 -8.01 7.41 -1.69
C ALA A 39 -6.84 6.39 -1.69
N LEU A 40 -6.60 5.72 -2.81
CA LEU A 40 -5.48 4.78 -2.97
C LEU A 40 -4.09 5.43 -2.90
N GLU A 41 -3.98 6.72 -3.24
CA GLU A 41 -2.76 7.50 -3.04
C GLU A 41 -2.50 7.84 -1.57
N GLN A 42 -3.55 7.94 -0.78
CA GLN A 42 -3.53 8.44 0.59
C GLN A 42 -3.69 7.33 1.65
N GLU A 43 -4.35 6.23 1.28
CA GLU A 43 -4.67 5.13 2.19
C GLU A 43 -4.29 3.77 1.59
N SER A 44 -4.17 2.77 2.47
CA SER A 44 -3.95 1.38 2.08
C SER A 44 -5.22 0.56 2.28
N PHE A 45 -5.49 -0.33 1.32
CA PHE A 45 -6.58 -1.30 1.37
C PHE A 45 -6.04 -2.73 1.23
N ASP A 46 -6.75 -3.68 1.83
CA ASP A 46 -6.37 -5.10 1.75
C ASP A 46 -6.79 -5.71 0.40
N VAL A 47 -7.91 -5.25 -0.15
CA VAL A 47 -8.48 -5.73 -1.42
C VAL A 47 -9.37 -4.63 -2.03
N LEU A 48 -9.45 -4.62 -3.35
CA LEU A 48 -10.37 -3.79 -4.12
C LEU A 48 -11.46 -4.67 -4.75
N LEU A 49 -12.71 -4.20 -4.69
CA LEU A 49 -13.83 -4.74 -5.45
C LEU A 49 -14.25 -3.66 -6.45
N LEU A 50 -14.21 -3.96 -7.76
CA LEU A 50 -14.51 -2.98 -8.79
C LEU A 50 -15.70 -3.45 -9.64
N ASP A 51 -16.72 -2.59 -9.81
CA ASP A 51 -17.63 -2.74 -10.94
C ASP A 51 -16.92 -2.25 -12.21
N TRP A 52 -17.24 -2.88 -13.32
CA TRP A 52 -16.76 -2.49 -14.63
C TRP A 52 -17.43 -1.21 -15.12
N ASN A 53 -18.73 -1.15 -14.95
CA ASN A 53 -19.58 -0.08 -15.50
C ASN A 53 -19.89 0.95 -14.40
N VAL A 54 -19.06 1.95 -14.27
CA VAL A 54 -19.29 3.09 -13.39
C VAL A 54 -19.14 4.38 -14.20
N PRO A 55 -19.79 5.48 -13.78
CA PRO A 55 -19.73 6.75 -14.48
C PRO A 55 -18.29 7.31 -14.60
N GLU A 56 -18.05 8.09 -15.64
CA GLU A 56 -16.84 8.86 -15.94
C GLU A 56 -15.60 7.99 -16.28
N MET A 57 -15.29 6.98 -15.47
CA MET A 57 -14.10 6.14 -15.63
C MET A 57 -14.46 4.69 -15.35
N SER A 58 -14.29 3.80 -16.31
CA SER A 58 -14.61 2.38 -16.14
C SER A 58 -13.71 1.70 -15.11
N GLY A 59 -14.21 0.64 -14.46
CA GLY A 59 -13.40 -0.14 -13.50
C GLY A 59 -12.12 -0.69 -14.10
N ILE A 60 -12.08 -0.98 -15.40
CA ILE A 60 -10.86 -1.44 -16.08
C ILE A 60 -9.83 -0.30 -16.20
N ASP A 61 -10.25 0.95 -16.37
CA ASP A 61 -9.35 2.09 -16.40
C ASP A 61 -8.80 2.39 -15.00
N VAL A 62 -9.64 2.22 -13.98
CA VAL A 62 -9.19 2.24 -12.57
C VAL A 62 -8.13 1.18 -12.32
N LEU A 63 -8.35 -0.07 -12.76
CA LEU A 63 -7.37 -1.16 -12.61
C LEU A 63 -6.05 -0.81 -13.29
N ARG A 64 -6.07 -0.32 -14.53
CA ARG A 64 -4.86 0.12 -15.25
C ARG A 64 -4.10 1.18 -14.47
N HIS A 65 -4.80 2.18 -13.95
CA HIS A 65 -4.19 3.24 -13.14
C HIS A 65 -3.54 2.65 -11.88
N VAL A 66 -4.23 1.75 -11.17
CA VAL A 66 -3.71 1.07 -9.98
C VAL A 66 -2.43 0.29 -10.30
N ARG A 67 -2.38 -0.44 -11.41
CA ARG A 67 -1.22 -1.26 -11.81
C ARG A 67 -0.07 -0.42 -12.37
N GLN A 68 -0.36 0.52 -13.26
CA GLN A 68 0.66 1.24 -14.04
C GLN A 68 1.15 2.52 -13.38
N ARG A 69 0.26 3.27 -12.71
CA ARG A 69 0.60 4.56 -12.10
C ARG A 69 0.92 4.46 -10.63
N LEU A 70 0.11 3.73 -9.87
CA LEU A 70 0.34 3.54 -8.43
C LEU A 70 1.30 2.39 -8.15
N ASN A 71 1.66 1.60 -9.16
CA ASN A 71 2.48 0.38 -9.04
C ASN A 71 2.03 -0.50 -7.84
N SER A 72 0.71 -0.60 -7.66
CA SER A 72 0.12 -1.24 -6.49
C SER A 72 -0.23 -2.70 -6.78
N ALA A 73 0.27 -3.59 -5.93
CA ALA A 73 -0.06 -5.02 -5.96
C ALA A 73 -1.30 -5.37 -5.09
N VAL A 74 -2.16 -4.37 -4.77
CA VAL A 74 -3.40 -4.65 -4.05
C VAL A 74 -4.26 -5.61 -4.88
N PRO A 75 -4.80 -6.70 -4.28
CA PRO A 75 -5.67 -7.62 -5.01
C PRO A 75 -6.93 -6.91 -5.51
N VAL A 76 -7.34 -7.22 -6.73
CA VAL A 76 -8.50 -6.64 -7.39
C VAL A 76 -9.45 -7.74 -7.84
N LEU A 77 -10.69 -7.70 -7.33
CA LEU A 77 -11.81 -8.53 -7.75
C LEU A 77 -12.78 -7.66 -8.54
N PHE A 78 -13.19 -8.11 -9.73
CA PHE A 78 -14.30 -7.48 -10.45
C PHE A 78 -15.64 -8.08 -10.04
N SER A 79 -16.67 -7.21 -9.88
CA SER A 79 -18.07 -7.58 -9.68
C SER A 79 -18.91 -6.84 -10.72
N THR A 80 -19.39 -7.52 -11.76
CA THR A 80 -20.04 -6.86 -12.86
C THR A 80 -21.06 -7.74 -13.58
N ALA A 81 -22.03 -7.12 -14.26
CA ALA A 81 -22.99 -7.81 -15.12
C ALA A 81 -22.38 -8.36 -16.42
N ARG A 82 -21.16 -7.95 -16.77
CA ARG A 82 -20.47 -8.47 -17.95
C ARG A 82 -20.00 -9.89 -17.70
N SER A 83 -20.49 -10.85 -18.48
CA SER A 83 -20.18 -12.27 -18.33
C SER A 83 -19.54 -12.88 -19.58
N ARG A 84 -19.24 -12.07 -20.60
CA ARG A 84 -18.58 -12.54 -21.82
C ARG A 84 -17.15 -12.97 -21.51
N GLU A 85 -16.73 -14.08 -22.05
CA GLU A 85 -15.39 -14.63 -21.88
C GLU A 85 -14.31 -13.59 -22.22
N GLU A 86 -14.52 -12.81 -23.28
CA GLU A 86 -13.61 -11.74 -23.72
C GLU A 86 -13.38 -10.68 -22.66
N ASP A 87 -14.45 -10.28 -21.93
CA ASP A 87 -14.37 -9.27 -20.86
C ASP A 87 -13.59 -9.84 -19.67
N VAL A 88 -13.85 -11.10 -19.29
CA VAL A 88 -13.11 -11.78 -18.22
C VAL A 88 -11.63 -11.89 -18.55
N VAL A 89 -11.31 -12.35 -19.77
CA VAL A 89 -9.92 -12.47 -20.25
C VAL A 89 -9.23 -11.11 -20.25
N LYS A 90 -9.93 -10.07 -20.69
CA LYS A 90 -9.40 -8.70 -20.69
C LYS A 90 -9.05 -8.22 -19.27
N ALA A 91 -9.96 -8.39 -18.30
CA ALA A 91 -9.72 -8.01 -16.92
C ALA A 91 -8.48 -8.71 -16.34
N LEU A 92 -8.40 -10.03 -16.54
CA LEU A 92 -7.27 -10.83 -16.05
C LEU A 92 -5.93 -10.43 -16.69
N ARG A 93 -5.91 -10.15 -18.00
CA ARG A 93 -4.71 -9.66 -18.70
C ARG A 93 -4.26 -8.29 -18.22
N GLU A 94 -5.18 -7.43 -17.83
CA GLU A 94 -4.89 -6.10 -17.25
C GLU A 94 -4.45 -6.18 -15.79
N GLY A 95 -4.45 -7.38 -15.19
CA GLY A 95 -3.94 -7.62 -13.84
C GLY A 95 -5.00 -7.70 -12.75
N ALA A 96 -6.25 -8.03 -13.09
CA ALA A 96 -7.25 -8.43 -12.09
C ALA A 96 -6.88 -9.80 -11.48
N ASP A 97 -7.16 -9.97 -10.20
CA ASP A 97 -6.88 -11.22 -9.46
C ASP A 97 -8.08 -12.15 -9.42
N GLY A 98 -9.25 -11.67 -9.84
CA GLY A 98 -10.46 -12.46 -9.91
C GLY A 98 -11.63 -11.71 -10.52
N TYR A 99 -12.73 -12.46 -10.69
CA TYR A 99 -13.93 -11.98 -11.35
C TYR A 99 -15.18 -12.67 -10.76
N VAL A 100 -16.24 -11.94 -10.53
CA VAL A 100 -17.57 -12.45 -10.16
C VAL A 100 -18.63 -11.78 -11.00
N THR A 101 -19.64 -12.53 -11.44
CA THR A 101 -20.76 -12.02 -12.22
C THR A 101 -21.93 -11.64 -11.33
N LYS A 102 -22.59 -10.53 -11.63
CA LYS A 102 -23.86 -10.14 -11.01
C LYS A 102 -25.02 -11.01 -11.55
N PRO A 103 -25.97 -11.45 -10.73
CA PRO A 103 -26.16 -11.13 -9.32
C PRO A 103 -25.16 -11.87 -8.41
N VAL A 104 -24.50 -11.10 -7.53
CA VAL A 104 -23.45 -11.61 -6.65
C VAL A 104 -24.06 -12.34 -5.46
N ARG A 105 -23.52 -13.51 -5.14
CA ARG A 105 -23.89 -14.27 -3.93
C ARG A 105 -23.01 -13.88 -2.76
N ARG A 106 -23.62 -13.53 -1.62
CA ARG A 106 -22.91 -13.05 -0.43
C ARG A 106 -21.71 -13.93 -0.03
N LEU A 107 -21.95 -15.22 0.16
CA LEU A 107 -20.90 -16.15 0.64
C LEU A 107 -19.77 -16.31 -0.38
N GLU A 108 -20.12 -16.33 -1.68
CA GLU A 108 -19.13 -16.41 -2.74
C GLU A 108 -18.24 -15.16 -2.77
N LEU A 109 -18.84 -13.96 -2.69
CA LEU A 109 -18.11 -12.70 -2.69
C LEU A 109 -17.12 -12.63 -1.51
N LEU A 110 -17.61 -12.90 -0.30
CA LEU A 110 -16.78 -12.88 0.90
C LEU A 110 -15.62 -13.87 0.81
N ALA A 111 -15.90 -15.13 0.43
CA ALA A 111 -14.87 -16.16 0.30
C ALA A 111 -13.79 -15.78 -0.73
N ARG A 112 -14.17 -15.16 -1.85
CA ARG A 112 -13.20 -14.71 -2.87
C ARG A 112 -12.34 -13.54 -2.38
N LEU A 113 -12.95 -12.54 -1.76
CA LEU A 113 -12.22 -11.40 -1.20
C LEU A 113 -11.24 -11.83 -0.10
N GLU A 114 -11.69 -12.68 0.81
CA GLU A 114 -10.86 -13.24 1.88
C GLU A 114 -9.71 -14.07 1.33
N SER A 115 -9.97 -14.96 0.36
CA SER A 115 -8.95 -15.77 -0.30
C SER A 115 -7.90 -14.92 -1.01
N LEU A 116 -8.30 -13.83 -1.68
CA LEU A 116 -7.38 -12.91 -2.35
C LEU A 116 -6.50 -12.15 -1.35
N ALA A 117 -7.10 -11.63 -0.30
CA ALA A 117 -6.38 -10.94 0.77
C ALA A 117 -5.43 -11.89 1.52
N GLN A 118 -5.88 -13.13 1.78
CA GLN A 118 -5.08 -14.16 2.44
C GLN A 118 -3.91 -14.62 1.57
N ARG A 119 -4.12 -14.93 0.29
CA ARG A 119 -3.03 -15.29 -0.65
C ARG A 119 -1.95 -14.22 -0.67
N ARG A 120 -2.32 -12.95 -0.65
CA ARG A 120 -1.36 -11.85 -0.57
C ARG A 120 -0.58 -11.86 0.75
N ARG A 121 -1.27 -12.09 1.88
CA ARG A 121 -0.62 -12.20 3.20
C ARG A 121 0.33 -13.40 3.23
N GLU A 122 -0.11 -14.57 2.75
CA GLU A 122 0.70 -15.79 2.68
C GLU A 122 1.89 -15.64 1.73
N TRP A 123 1.72 -15.01 0.57
CA TRP A 123 2.84 -14.73 -0.33
C TRP A 123 3.86 -13.79 0.29
N GLN A 124 3.40 -12.82 1.09
CA GLN A 124 4.25 -11.97 1.93
C GLN A 124 4.85 -12.74 3.15
N GLN A 125 4.25 -13.86 3.54
CA GLN A 125 4.68 -14.71 4.65
C GLN A 125 5.49 -15.94 4.21
N ARG A 126 5.38 -16.36 2.96
CA ARG A 126 6.02 -17.59 2.43
C ARG A 126 7.55 -17.55 2.41
N THR A 127 8.14 -16.39 2.49
CA THR A 127 9.52 -16.25 2.94
C THR A 127 9.44 -15.81 4.40
N GLY A 128 9.54 -16.75 5.35
CA GLY A 128 9.61 -16.45 6.79
C GLY A 128 10.71 -15.44 7.12
N VAL A 129 11.54 -15.13 6.13
CA VAL A 129 12.61 -14.13 6.16
C VAL A 129 12.38 -13.14 5.02
N LEU A 130 12.22 -11.86 5.35
CA LEU A 130 12.22 -10.75 4.41
C LEU A 130 13.65 -10.17 4.34
N GLU A 131 14.29 -10.28 3.19
CA GLU A 131 15.60 -9.69 2.94
C GLU A 131 15.43 -8.40 2.13
N LEU A 132 15.93 -7.30 2.66
CA LEU A 132 15.89 -5.96 2.08
C LEU A 132 17.26 -5.34 2.27
N GLU A 133 18.09 -5.32 1.24
CA GLU A 133 19.45 -4.73 1.29
C GLU A 133 20.18 -4.90 2.64
N GLU A 134 19.96 -3.98 3.57
CA GLU A 134 20.58 -3.94 4.90
C GLU A 134 19.72 -4.58 6.01
N PHE A 135 18.43 -4.90 5.74
CA PHE A 135 17.52 -5.50 6.71
C PHE A 135 17.22 -6.96 6.39
N ARG A 136 17.31 -7.80 7.41
CA ARG A 136 16.77 -9.16 7.40
C ARG A 136 15.75 -9.27 8.52
N VAL A 137 14.50 -9.50 8.14
CA VAL A 137 13.37 -9.64 9.07
C VAL A 137 12.95 -11.11 9.08
N ASP A 138 13.16 -11.77 10.19
CA ASP A 138 12.67 -13.13 10.43
C ASP A 138 11.35 -13.03 11.21
N LEU A 139 10.30 -13.52 10.60
CA LEU A 139 8.94 -13.42 11.11
C LEU A 139 8.58 -14.54 12.08
N GLU A 140 9.24 -15.68 11.96
CA GLU A 140 9.05 -16.82 12.85
C GLU A 140 9.72 -16.54 14.19
N THR A 141 10.98 -16.17 14.16
CA THR A 141 11.75 -15.82 15.37
C THR A 141 11.46 -14.41 15.86
N ARG A 142 10.71 -13.60 15.10
CA ARG A 142 10.37 -12.20 15.39
C ARG A 142 11.61 -11.35 15.65
N THR A 143 12.62 -11.51 14.80
CA THR A 143 13.88 -10.77 14.88
C THR A 143 14.09 -9.90 13.65
N ILE A 144 14.70 -8.74 13.85
CA ILE A 144 15.20 -7.88 12.78
C ILE A 144 16.67 -7.68 12.96
N VAL A 145 17.42 -7.95 11.90
CA VAL A 145 18.86 -7.71 11.80
C VAL A 145 19.09 -6.60 10.78
N ARG A 146 19.95 -5.64 11.09
CA ARG A 146 20.39 -4.61 10.15
C ARG A 146 21.91 -4.67 10.03
N ASN A 147 22.43 -4.81 8.80
CA ASN A 147 23.87 -4.98 8.54
C ASN A 147 24.50 -6.04 9.45
N ASN A 148 23.84 -7.20 9.61
CA ASN A 148 24.21 -8.31 10.50
C ASN A 148 24.18 -7.99 12.01
N ILE A 149 23.65 -6.85 12.43
CA ILE A 149 23.50 -6.47 13.84
C ILE A 149 22.03 -6.67 14.26
N PRO A 150 21.73 -7.52 15.25
CA PRO A 150 20.37 -7.74 15.71
C PRO A 150 19.83 -6.52 16.45
N LEU A 151 18.59 -6.12 16.14
CA LEU A 151 17.91 -4.98 16.74
C LEU A 151 17.07 -5.43 17.94
N ARG A 152 17.21 -4.75 19.08
CA ARG A 152 16.37 -5.01 20.27
C ARG A 152 15.03 -4.28 20.14
N LEU A 153 14.00 -5.04 19.77
CA LEU A 153 12.63 -4.53 19.56
C LEU A 153 11.68 -5.13 20.60
N THR A 154 10.68 -4.35 21.03
CA THR A 154 9.51 -4.92 21.73
C THR A 154 8.62 -5.62 20.71
N ALA A 155 7.70 -6.48 21.18
CA ALA A 155 6.78 -7.18 20.28
C ALA A 155 6.01 -6.22 19.35
N LYS A 156 5.52 -5.09 19.87
CA LYS A 156 4.80 -4.09 19.09
C LYS A 156 5.71 -3.27 18.16
N ASP A 157 6.93 -2.94 18.60
CA ASP A 157 7.92 -2.28 17.74
C ASP A 157 8.33 -3.22 16.58
N PHE A 158 8.45 -4.54 16.84
CA PHE A 158 8.71 -5.54 15.80
C PHE A 158 7.56 -5.59 14.78
N ASP A 159 6.30 -5.76 15.24
CA ASP A 159 5.14 -5.82 14.37
C ASP A 159 5.04 -4.59 13.47
N LEU A 160 5.25 -3.41 14.05
CA LEU A 160 5.22 -2.14 13.33
C LEU A 160 6.38 -2.01 12.34
N SER A 161 7.59 -2.45 12.72
CA SER A 161 8.76 -2.46 11.84
C SER A 161 8.57 -3.38 10.64
N ALA A 162 8.11 -4.61 10.89
CA ALA A 162 7.82 -5.57 9.85
C ALA A 162 6.71 -5.06 8.90
N LEU A 163 5.69 -4.39 9.45
CA LEU A 163 4.63 -3.77 8.66
C LEU A 163 5.17 -2.69 7.72
N PHE A 164 6.04 -1.78 8.19
CA PHE A 164 6.65 -0.75 7.36
C PHE A 164 7.60 -1.33 6.31
N LEU A 165 8.49 -2.24 6.69
CA LEU A 165 9.47 -2.84 5.79
C LEU A 165 8.81 -3.67 4.67
N ARG A 166 7.65 -4.27 4.92
CA ARG A 166 6.85 -4.96 3.90
C ARG A 166 6.09 -4.02 2.95
N ASN A 167 5.92 -2.77 3.35
CA ASN A 167 5.11 -1.80 2.61
C ASN A 167 5.90 -0.53 2.25
N ILE A 168 7.17 -0.68 1.86
CA ILE A 168 8.01 0.43 1.43
C ILE A 168 7.34 1.19 0.27
N GLY A 169 7.35 2.52 0.34
CA GLY A 169 6.72 3.41 -0.65
C GLY A 169 5.21 3.57 -0.49
N ARG A 170 4.54 2.75 0.32
CA ARG A 170 3.09 2.78 0.50
C ARG A 170 2.69 3.60 1.73
N LEU A 171 1.62 4.34 1.59
CA LEU A 171 1.01 5.04 2.70
C LEU A 171 0.18 4.07 3.55
N LEU A 172 0.54 3.95 4.82
CA LEU A 172 -0.20 3.17 5.80
C LEU A 172 -1.02 4.12 6.68
N SER A 173 -2.35 4.01 6.58
CA SER A 173 -3.23 4.83 7.42
C SER A 173 -3.10 4.47 8.91
N ARG A 174 -3.40 5.42 9.80
CA ARG A 174 -3.41 5.14 11.25
C ARG A 174 -4.38 4.03 11.62
N GLY A 175 -5.52 3.96 10.94
CA GLY A 175 -6.50 2.87 11.09
C GLY A 175 -5.88 1.52 10.75
N HIS A 176 -5.25 1.39 9.56
CA HIS A 176 -4.59 0.17 9.14
C HIS A 176 -3.45 -0.26 10.09
N ILE A 177 -2.61 0.67 10.51
CA ILE A 177 -1.54 0.42 11.48
C ILE A 177 -2.12 -0.11 12.80
N ARG A 178 -3.18 0.53 13.32
CA ARG A 178 -3.85 0.11 14.55
C ARG A 178 -4.40 -1.30 14.44
N GLU A 179 -5.18 -1.58 13.40
CA GLU A 179 -5.84 -2.86 13.19
C GLU A 179 -4.83 -4.00 13.00
N THR A 180 -3.72 -3.73 12.32
CA THR A 180 -2.69 -4.75 12.03
C THR A 180 -1.80 -5.03 13.24
N VAL A 181 -1.41 -3.99 13.98
CA VAL A 181 -0.41 -4.13 15.07
C VAL A 181 -1.07 -4.36 16.43
N TRP A 182 -2.25 -3.80 16.72
CA TRP A 182 -2.88 -3.86 18.05
C TRP A 182 -4.17 -4.67 18.14
N SER A 183 -4.65 -5.27 17.06
CA SER A 183 -5.96 -5.94 17.00
C SER A 183 -7.15 -4.98 17.20
N ALA A 184 -8.30 -5.27 16.56
CA ALA A 184 -9.46 -4.39 16.55
C ALA A 184 -10.05 -4.07 17.94
N ASN A 185 -9.81 -4.93 18.94
CA ASN A 185 -10.42 -4.83 20.26
C ASN A 185 -9.59 -4.04 21.31
N GLN A 186 -8.41 -3.54 20.96
CA GLN A 186 -7.64 -2.70 21.89
C GLN A 186 -7.82 -1.23 21.56
N PRO A 187 -8.33 -0.41 22.50
CA PRO A 187 -8.42 1.03 22.31
C PRO A 187 -7.00 1.62 22.33
N VAL A 188 -6.46 1.91 21.16
CA VAL A 188 -5.14 2.52 21.00
C VAL A 188 -5.30 3.94 20.46
N SER A 189 -4.77 4.91 21.19
CA SER A 189 -4.81 6.31 20.77
C SER A 189 -3.81 6.58 19.63
N SER A 190 -4.09 7.60 18.82
CA SER A 190 -3.15 8.05 17.78
C SER A 190 -1.78 8.40 18.38
N ARG A 191 -1.73 8.97 19.59
CA ARG A 191 -0.49 9.29 20.29
C ARG A 191 0.36 8.05 20.60
N THR A 192 -0.27 6.92 20.92
CA THR A 192 0.44 5.65 21.12
C THR A 192 1.10 5.19 19.83
N ILE A 193 0.40 5.26 18.70
CA ILE A 193 0.96 4.93 17.38
C ILE A 193 2.17 5.84 17.09
N ASP A 194 2.02 7.15 17.28
CA ASP A 194 3.08 8.14 17.00
C ASP A 194 4.34 7.86 17.86
N THR A 195 4.15 7.44 19.12
CA THR A 195 5.25 7.06 20.01
C THR A 195 6.00 5.82 19.50
N HIS A 196 5.28 4.76 19.09
CA HIS A 196 5.89 3.57 18.54
C HIS A 196 6.58 3.83 17.20
N VAL A 197 5.99 4.64 16.34
CA VAL A 197 6.60 5.07 15.06
C VAL A 197 7.91 5.81 15.31
N SER A 198 7.96 6.72 16.30
CA SER A 198 9.20 7.41 16.67
C SER A 198 10.27 6.44 17.17
N ARG A 199 9.91 5.45 18.01
CA ARG A 199 10.83 4.41 18.47
C ARG A 199 11.36 3.56 17.31
N VAL A 200 10.48 3.12 16.42
CA VAL A 200 10.86 2.33 15.24
C VAL A 200 11.80 3.12 14.34
N ARG A 201 11.51 4.41 14.09
CA ARG A 201 12.40 5.29 13.32
C ARG A 201 13.81 5.31 13.90
N ASN A 202 13.93 5.48 15.21
CA ASN A 202 15.23 5.55 15.88
C ASN A 202 15.93 4.18 15.93
N LYS A 203 15.23 3.10 16.30
CA LYS A 203 15.81 1.77 16.43
C LYS A 203 16.25 1.16 15.12
N LEU A 204 15.50 1.38 14.06
CA LEU A 204 15.85 0.95 12.70
C LEU A 204 16.83 1.92 12.01
N GLY A 205 17.08 3.10 12.57
CA GLY A 205 17.92 4.12 11.95
C GLY A 205 17.34 4.61 10.61
N LEU A 206 16.02 4.84 10.55
CA LEU A 206 15.34 5.29 9.33
C LEU A 206 15.55 6.80 9.11
N THR A 207 16.79 7.19 8.82
CA THR A 207 17.20 8.57 8.58
C THR A 207 17.62 8.78 7.12
N ARG A 208 17.63 10.04 6.69
CA ARG A 208 18.04 10.40 5.31
C ARG A 208 19.49 10.04 5.02
N GLU A 209 20.38 10.20 5.99
CA GLU A 209 21.80 9.86 5.90
C GLU A 209 22.00 8.37 5.62
N GLN A 210 21.09 7.56 6.10
CA GLN A 210 21.10 6.10 5.91
C GLN A 210 20.23 5.66 4.72
N GLY A 211 19.78 6.59 3.88
CA GLY A 211 19.00 6.30 2.69
C GLY A 211 17.54 5.94 2.95
N TRP A 212 17.01 6.27 4.13
CA TRP A 212 15.61 6.00 4.49
C TRP A 212 14.87 7.25 4.95
N ARG A 213 13.55 7.23 4.80
CA ARG A 213 12.69 8.28 5.32
C ARG A 213 11.34 7.72 5.76
N LEU A 214 11.06 7.75 7.06
CA LEU A 214 9.74 7.43 7.58
C LEU A 214 8.97 8.75 7.80
N VAL A 215 8.04 9.04 6.90
CA VAL A 215 7.30 10.32 6.84
C VAL A 215 5.93 10.18 7.48
N ALA A 216 5.57 11.16 8.30
CA ALA A 216 4.18 11.37 8.68
C ALA A 216 3.47 12.14 7.57
N VAL A 217 2.36 11.61 7.07
CA VAL A 217 1.47 12.29 6.13
C VAL A 217 0.30 12.83 6.96
N TYR A 218 0.24 14.17 7.05
CA TYR A 218 -0.71 14.85 7.92
C TYR A 218 -2.17 14.42 7.66
N GLY A 219 -2.90 14.10 8.72
CA GLY A 219 -4.29 13.64 8.62
C GLY A 219 -4.47 12.17 8.22
N TYR A 220 -3.47 11.51 7.64
CA TYR A 220 -3.62 10.16 7.06
C TYR A 220 -2.85 9.07 7.81
N GLY A 221 -1.53 9.15 7.88
CA GLY A 221 -0.73 8.08 8.47
C GLY A 221 0.77 8.24 8.26
N TYR A 222 1.43 7.15 7.88
CA TYR A 222 2.88 7.11 7.73
C TYR A 222 3.29 6.36 6.46
N ARG A 223 4.41 6.78 5.87
CA ARG A 223 5.02 6.14 4.70
C ARG A 223 6.52 5.96 4.93
N LEU A 224 7.01 4.73 4.76
CA LEU A 224 8.44 4.44 4.71
C LEU A 224 8.91 4.54 3.27
N GLU A 225 9.92 5.36 3.02
CA GLU A 225 10.50 5.58 1.70
C GLU A 225 11.96 5.17 1.68
N ARG A 226 12.37 4.51 0.59
CA ARG A 226 13.79 4.32 0.25
C ARG A 226 14.24 5.52 -0.57
N LEU A 227 15.28 6.17 -0.12
CA LEU A 227 15.89 7.28 -0.86
C LEU A 227 17.00 6.70 -1.74
N GLN A 228 16.89 6.90 -3.05
CA GLN A 228 17.99 6.55 -3.95
C GLN A 228 19.21 7.43 -3.59
N PRO A 229 20.43 6.87 -3.57
CA PRO A 229 21.62 7.70 -3.46
C PRO A 229 21.57 8.73 -4.60
N ARG A 230 21.69 10.02 -4.27
CA ARG A 230 21.85 11.06 -5.29
C ARG A 230 23.04 10.68 -6.14
N SER A 231 22.84 10.36 -7.40
CA SER A 231 23.94 10.35 -8.38
C SER A 231 24.68 11.67 -8.25
N PRO A 232 26.02 11.67 -8.13
CA PRO A 232 26.76 12.92 -8.10
C PRO A 232 26.34 13.72 -9.33
N ARG A 233 25.91 14.98 -9.11
CA ARG A 233 25.65 15.89 -10.23
C ARG A 233 26.93 15.99 -11.01
N THR A 234 26.95 15.49 -12.22
CA THR A 234 28.00 15.83 -13.19
C THR A 234 27.93 17.35 -13.37
N PRO A 235 29.00 18.10 -13.08
CA PRO A 235 28.97 19.54 -13.30
C PRO A 235 28.67 19.78 -14.79
N THR A 236 27.65 20.55 -15.05
CA THR A 236 27.31 20.99 -16.41
C THR A 236 28.44 21.90 -16.88
N PRO A 237 28.89 21.81 -18.14
CA PRO A 237 30.01 22.63 -18.67
C PRO A 237 29.80 24.17 -18.62
N ALA A 238 28.64 24.63 -18.11
CA ALA A 238 28.33 26.06 -17.98
C ALA A 238 28.96 26.76 -16.77
N ASP A 239 29.56 26.01 -15.82
CA ASP A 239 30.24 26.61 -14.65
C ASP A 239 31.76 26.84 -14.83
N ALA A 240 32.26 26.64 -16.04
CA ALA A 240 33.62 27.04 -16.38
C ALA A 240 33.66 28.53 -16.69
N ASN A 241 34.06 29.30 -15.70
CA ASN A 241 34.37 30.72 -15.83
C ASN A 241 35.40 30.92 -16.95
N PRO A 242 35.17 31.82 -17.95
CA PRO A 242 36.16 32.06 -19.00
C PRO A 242 37.42 32.69 -18.39
N PRO A 243 38.60 32.31 -18.87
CA PRO A 243 39.83 32.91 -18.36
C PRO A 243 39.85 34.41 -18.68
N SER A 244 40.10 35.21 -17.67
CA SER A 244 40.32 36.66 -17.77
C SER A 244 41.49 36.95 -18.69
N ALA A 245 41.17 37.51 -19.87
CA ALA A 245 42.17 38.16 -20.73
C ALA A 245 42.51 39.52 -20.11
N ASN A 246 43.66 39.60 -19.46
CA ASN A 246 44.31 40.89 -19.31
C ASN A 246 45.81 40.72 -19.21
N SER A 247 46.47 41.58 -19.94
CA SER A 247 47.93 41.93 -19.92
C SER A 247 48.74 41.38 -21.06
N LEU A 248 48.80 42.20 -22.07
CA LEU A 248 50.10 42.51 -22.79
C LEU A 248 49.90 43.81 -23.57
N ALA A 249 50.27 44.89 -22.91
CA ALA A 249 50.66 46.15 -23.59
C ALA A 249 51.89 46.66 -22.89
N ALA A 250 53.02 46.53 -23.55
CA ALA A 250 54.19 47.41 -23.58
C ALA A 250 55.27 46.78 -24.46
#